data_f7ad00791bae838a1b34e26d3d2ae6f8
#
_entry.id   f7ad00791bae838a1b34e26d3d2ae6f8
#
_cell.length_a   1.000
_cell.length_b   1.000
_cell.length_c   1.000
_cell.angle_alpha   90.00
_cell.angle_beta   90.00
_cell.angle_gamma   90.00
#
_symmetry.space_group_name_H-M   'P 1'
#
loop_
_entity.id
_entity.type
_entity.pdbx_description
1 polymer ?
#
loop_
_entity_poly.entity_id
_entity_poly.type
_entity_poly.pdbx_seq_one_letter_code
_entity_poly.pdbx_strand_id
1 'polypeptide(L)'
;MLAWQGTDNADGIIGTDDGGLLFAQEQPNRISKLDANDKVSVALEDTHGTGAIAIDARGRVLAVQRTCTDPGGQPAQCAEPTRIGVLSPERKVLADSFDGKPLGRLNDLVADKKGGVYFTVGGAYYVNAAGRVTSLGENIRANGIMLSPDERVLYVTNGGSILAFDVQAEGGVTNRRNFATLEAGGNGDGMAIDAAGRLYVTSQPGVQVFDRLGKYLGLIPTPRNAISVAFAGRDKKTLYIVGSGALGADGKEFITPEGVRNNAKTIYKLSMLTEGFKGRAK
;
A
#
# COMPACT_ATOMS: atom_id res chain seq x y z
N MET A 1 11.14 15.17 -7.47
CA MET A 1 11.74 15.91 -6.33
C MET A 1 11.75 14.98 -5.10
N LEU A 2 12.80 15.01 -4.27
CA LEU A 2 12.83 14.35 -2.96
C LEU A 2 11.95 15.14 -1.98
N ALA A 3 10.96 14.50 -1.38
CA ALA A 3 10.08 15.09 -0.36
C ALA A 3 10.53 14.73 1.06
N TRP A 4 11.04 13.51 1.24
CA TRP A 4 11.54 13.03 2.51
C TRP A 4 12.59 11.93 2.32
N GLN A 5 13.53 11.86 3.23
CA GLN A 5 14.38 10.70 3.45
C GLN A 5 14.74 10.57 4.92
N GLY A 6 15.01 9.36 5.39
CA GLY A 6 15.35 9.09 6.78
C GLY A 6 16.14 7.81 6.99
N THR A 7 16.56 7.57 8.23
CA THR A 7 17.22 6.32 8.66
C THR A 7 16.22 5.19 8.88
N ASP A 8 15.00 5.54 9.31
CA ASP A 8 13.90 4.60 9.48
C ASP A 8 13.22 4.31 8.14
N ASN A 9 12.56 3.17 8.06
CA ASN A 9 11.84 2.80 6.85
C ASN A 9 10.60 3.66 6.62
N ALA A 10 10.19 3.75 5.35
CA ALA A 10 8.85 4.13 4.90
C ALA A 10 8.25 2.98 4.10
N ASP A 11 6.95 2.74 4.19
CA ASP A 11 6.26 1.66 3.48
C ASP A 11 4.96 2.18 2.85
N GLY A 12 3.81 1.63 3.17
CA GLY A 12 2.54 2.07 2.63
C GLY A 12 2.25 3.55 2.87
N ILE A 13 1.80 4.24 1.83
CA ILE A 13 1.51 5.68 1.85
C ILE A 13 0.08 5.97 1.39
N ILE A 14 -0.54 6.99 1.96
CA ILE A 14 -1.86 7.49 1.54
C ILE A 14 -1.92 9.02 1.61
N GLY A 15 -2.64 9.63 0.69
CA GLY A 15 -2.92 11.07 0.75
C GLY A 15 -4.02 11.42 1.75
N THR A 16 -3.90 12.56 2.43
CA THR A 16 -4.90 13.08 3.37
C THR A 16 -5.69 14.25 2.77
N ASP A 17 -6.89 14.53 3.30
CA ASP A 17 -7.78 15.56 2.76
C ASP A 17 -7.23 16.98 2.94
N ASP A 18 -6.36 17.20 3.93
CA ASP A 18 -5.67 18.48 4.13
C ASP A 18 -4.51 18.70 3.15
N GLY A 19 -4.28 17.75 2.25
CA GLY A 19 -3.26 17.81 1.20
C GLY A 19 -1.92 17.21 1.60
N GLY A 20 -1.82 16.64 2.79
CA GLY A 20 -0.64 15.92 3.27
C GLY A 20 -0.57 14.46 2.81
N LEU A 21 0.40 13.74 3.34
CA LEU A 21 0.63 12.32 3.13
C LEU A 21 0.85 11.64 4.49
N LEU A 22 0.16 10.54 4.74
CA LEU A 22 0.53 9.60 5.80
C LEU A 22 1.44 8.51 5.23
N PHE A 23 2.42 8.08 6.00
CA PHE A 23 3.29 6.98 5.64
C PHE A 23 3.57 6.07 6.84
N ALA A 24 3.48 4.78 6.61
CA ALA A 24 3.76 3.76 7.60
C ALA A 24 5.26 3.63 7.83
N GLN A 25 5.66 3.52 9.08
CA GLN A 25 7.02 3.24 9.51
C GLN A 25 7.00 2.03 10.45
N GLU A 26 7.19 0.84 9.89
CA GLU A 26 7.11 -0.42 10.63
C GLU A 26 8.14 -0.49 11.74
N GLN A 27 9.38 -0.14 11.43
CA GLN A 27 10.52 -0.26 12.35
C GLN A 27 10.40 0.65 13.59
N PRO A 28 10.11 1.97 13.47
CA PRO A 28 9.88 2.82 14.63
C PRO A 28 8.44 2.72 15.20
N ASN A 29 7.63 1.78 14.70
CA ASN A 29 6.30 1.46 15.18
C ASN A 29 5.31 2.63 15.19
N ARG A 30 5.29 3.42 14.11
CA ARG A 30 4.46 4.63 14.01
C ARG A 30 3.93 4.86 12.60
N ILE A 31 2.96 5.76 12.48
CA ILE A 31 2.57 6.41 11.23
C ILE A 31 3.00 7.87 11.32
N SER A 32 3.79 8.30 10.36
CA SER A 32 4.22 9.68 10.23
C SER A 32 3.42 10.41 9.15
N LYS A 33 3.41 11.73 9.23
CA LYS A 33 2.73 12.63 8.30
C LYS A 33 3.74 13.60 7.69
N LEU A 34 3.68 13.75 6.37
CA LEU A 34 4.22 14.89 5.64
C LEU A 34 3.07 15.89 5.44
N ASP A 35 3.25 17.13 5.85
CA ASP A 35 2.32 18.20 5.51
C ASP A 35 2.55 18.71 4.07
N ALA A 36 1.75 19.66 3.63
CA ALA A 36 1.87 20.25 2.29
C ALA A 36 3.22 20.96 2.03
N ASN A 37 4.01 21.25 3.07
CA ASN A 37 5.33 21.87 3.02
C ASN A 37 6.48 20.85 3.25
N ASP A 38 6.18 19.55 3.18
CA ASP A 38 7.11 18.44 3.45
C ASP A 38 7.65 18.40 4.90
N LYS A 39 6.99 19.06 5.85
CA LYS A 39 7.34 18.96 7.26
C LYS A 39 6.79 17.66 7.83
N VAL A 40 7.71 16.89 8.46
CA VAL A 40 7.36 15.62 9.11
C VAL A 40 6.85 15.85 10.52
N SER A 41 5.82 15.09 10.88
CA SER A 41 5.34 14.93 12.25
C SER A 41 4.85 13.49 12.46
N VAL A 42 4.78 13.06 13.72
CA VAL A 42 4.17 11.78 14.05
C VAL A 42 2.65 11.95 14.10
N ALA A 43 1.93 11.10 13.39
CA ALA A 43 0.46 11.09 13.36
C ALA A 43 -0.13 10.07 14.34
N LEU A 44 0.46 8.88 14.42
CA LEU A 44 0.04 7.79 15.33
C LEU A 44 1.27 7.04 15.82
N GLU A 45 1.30 6.75 17.12
CA GLU A 45 2.28 5.89 17.78
C GLU A 45 1.69 4.49 18.04
N ASP A 46 2.54 3.54 18.38
CA ASP A 46 2.17 2.17 18.76
C ASP A 46 1.27 1.49 17.73
N THR A 47 1.68 1.51 16.49
CA THR A 47 0.87 1.05 15.35
C THR A 47 0.97 -0.45 15.08
N HIS A 48 1.59 -1.22 15.99
CA HIS A 48 1.80 -2.67 15.90
C HIS A 48 2.58 -3.09 14.64
N GLY A 49 3.67 -2.37 14.33
CA GLY A 49 4.51 -2.67 13.17
C GLY A 49 3.76 -2.54 11.85
N THR A 50 3.04 -1.43 11.69
CA THR A 50 2.23 -1.19 10.49
C THR A 50 3.09 -1.05 9.24
N GLY A 51 2.78 -1.86 8.20
CA GLY A 51 3.44 -1.84 6.90
C GLY A 51 2.63 -1.14 5.81
N ALA A 52 1.31 -1.22 5.84
CA ALA A 52 0.44 -0.51 4.90
C ALA A 52 -0.79 0.05 5.60
N ILE A 53 -1.34 1.13 5.06
CA ILE A 53 -2.44 1.89 5.63
C ILE A 53 -3.50 2.21 4.57
N ALA A 54 -4.75 2.32 5.00
CA ALA A 54 -5.86 2.82 4.21
C ALA A 54 -6.76 3.70 5.09
N ILE A 55 -7.56 4.57 4.46
CA ILE A 55 -8.65 5.29 5.13
C ILE A 55 -9.95 4.80 4.50
N ASP A 56 -10.87 4.35 5.32
CA ASP A 56 -12.19 3.91 4.84
C ASP A 56 -13.18 5.08 4.66
N ALA A 57 -14.37 4.77 4.14
CA ALA A 57 -15.43 5.75 3.91
C ALA A 57 -15.94 6.46 5.18
N ARG A 58 -15.60 5.95 6.37
CA ARG A 58 -15.93 6.55 7.67
C ARG A 58 -14.78 7.37 8.25
N GLY A 59 -13.69 7.52 7.52
CA GLY A 59 -12.48 8.22 7.98
C GLY A 59 -11.62 7.42 8.97
N ARG A 60 -11.87 6.10 9.14
CA ARG A 60 -11.05 5.27 10.02
C ARG A 60 -9.72 4.93 9.36
N VAL A 61 -8.64 5.02 10.12
CA VAL A 61 -7.31 4.56 9.69
C VAL A 61 -7.23 3.06 9.90
N LEU A 62 -7.13 2.33 8.80
CA LEU A 62 -6.94 0.88 8.74
C LEU A 62 -5.49 0.55 8.47
N ALA A 63 -5.02 -0.59 8.97
CA ALA A 63 -3.63 -0.99 8.82
C ALA A 63 -3.46 -2.51 8.67
N VAL A 64 -2.46 -2.92 7.91
CA VAL A 64 -1.81 -4.22 8.10
C VAL A 64 -0.83 -4.09 9.26
N GLN A 65 -1.07 -4.81 10.34
CA GLN A 65 -0.27 -4.79 11.55
C GLN A 65 0.58 -6.06 11.59
N ARG A 66 1.88 -5.88 11.34
CA ARG A 66 2.83 -7.01 11.28
C ARG A 66 3.31 -7.45 12.66
N THR A 67 2.98 -6.66 13.70
CA THR A 67 3.24 -6.89 15.13
C THR A 67 4.72 -6.98 15.54
N CYS A 68 5.62 -7.10 14.59
CA CYS A 68 7.04 -6.91 14.76
C CYS A 68 7.44 -5.50 14.34
N THR A 69 8.30 -4.85 15.09
CA THR A 69 8.88 -3.54 14.75
C THR A 69 10.08 -3.65 13.82
N ASP A 70 10.60 -4.85 13.63
CA ASP A 70 11.65 -5.14 12.65
C ASP A 70 11.04 -5.57 11.32
N PRO A 71 11.21 -4.80 10.22
CA PRO A 71 10.69 -5.17 8.91
C PRO A 71 11.26 -6.49 8.35
N GLY A 72 12.41 -6.96 8.86
CA GLY A 72 12.98 -8.27 8.55
C GLY A 72 12.41 -9.41 9.39
N GLY A 73 11.75 -9.09 10.50
CA GLY A 73 11.23 -10.06 11.46
C GLY A 73 10.24 -11.05 10.86
N GLN A 74 10.24 -12.26 11.40
CA GLN A 74 9.27 -13.29 11.02
C GLN A 74 8.04 -13.21 11.92
N PRO A 75 6.81 -13.33 11.39
CA PRO A 75 5.58 -13.28 12.20
C PRO A 75 5.57 -14.24 13.38
N ALA A 76 6.19 -15.43 13.25
CA ALA A 76 6.29 -16.42 14.33
C ALA A 76 7.18 -15.97 15.51
N GLN A 77 7.99 -14.93 15.32
CA GLN A 77 8.87 -14.37 16.35
C GLN A 77 8.27 -13.13 17.02
N CYS A 78 7.10 -12.68 16.55
CA CYS A 78 6.40 -11.52 17.08
C CYS A 78 5.57 -11.89 18.30
N ALA A 79 5.45 -10.99 19.27
CA ALA A 79 4.72 -11.22 20.52
C ALA A 79 3.21 -11.42 20.30
N GLU A 80 2.66 -10.92 19.20
CA GLU A 80 1.23 -10.98 18.89
C GLU A 80 1.03 -11.49 17.46
N PRO A 81 -0.15 -12.08 17.14
CA PRO A 81 -0.50 -12.41 15.75
C PRO A 81 -0.56 -11.16 14.86
N THR A 82 -0.15 -11.33 13.61
CA THR A 82 -0.39 -10.32 12.58
C THR A 82 -1.88 -10.13 12.35
N ARG A 83 -2.32 -8.91 12.02
CA ARG A 83 -3.75 -8.64 11.90
C ARG A 83 -4.06 -7.49 10.94
N ILE A 84 -5.27 -7.50 10.42
CA ILE A 84 -5.91 -6.33 9.83
C ILE A 84 -6.66 -5.62 10.94
N GLY A 85 -6.39 -4.35 11.17
CA GLY A 85 -6.98 -3.60 12.26
C GLY A 85 -7.33 -2.16 11.92
N VAL A 86 -8.17 -1.58 12.77
CA VAL A 86 -8.40 -0.14 12.87
C VAL A 86 -7.40 0.41 13.88
N LEU A 87 -6.72 1.50 13.55
CA LEU A 87 -5.82 2.23 14.45
C LEU A 87 -6.46 3.49 15.05
N SER A 88 -7.38 4.12 14.32
CA SER A 88 -8.02 5.37 14.73
C SER A 88 -9.45 5.46 14.16
N PRO A 89 -10.44 6.07 14.89
CA PRO A 89 -10.30 6.68 16.23
C PRO A 89 -10.20 5.65 17.37
N GLU A 90 -10.84 4.48 17.23
CA GLU A 90 -10.80 3.39 18.21
C GLU A 90 -10.09 2.18 17.63
N ARG A 91 -9.17 1.61 18.40
CA ARG A 91 -8.43 0.43 17.97
C ARG A 91 -9.32 -0.80 17.98
N LYS A 92 -9.32 -1.53 16.88
CA LYS A 92 -10.12 -2.75 16.72
C LYS A 92 -9.44 -3.72 15.78
N VAL A 93 -9.36 -4.98 16.16
CA VAL A 93 -8.98 -6.08 15.26
C VAL A 93 -10.17 -6.40 14.35
N LEU A 94 -9.92 -6.46 13.04
CA LEU A 94 -10.90 -6.87 12.04
C LEU A 94 -10.71 -8.34 11.65
N ALA A 95 -9.45 -8.77 11.49
CA ALA A 95 -9.08 -10.15 11.21
C ALA A 95 -7.64 -10.42 11.65
N ASP A 96 -7.38 -11.60 12.22
CA ASP A 96 -6.06 -12.11 12.60
C ASP A 96 -5.81 -13.54 12.13
N SER A 97 -6.85 -14.20 11.59
CA SER A 97 -6.81 -15.59 11.20
C SER A 97 -7.71 -15.88 9.98
N PHE A 98 -7.39 -16.95 9.27
CA PHE A 98 -8.19 -17.52 8.19
C PHE A 98 -8.15 -19.04 8.30
N ASP A 99 -9.32 -19.71 8.27
CA ASP A 99 -9.48 -21.17 8.45
C ASP A 99 -8.76 -21.70 9.69
N GLY A 100 -8.85 -20.96 10.81
CA GLY A 100 -8.24 -21.35 12.09
C GLY A 100 -6.71 -21.21 12.14
N LYS A 101 -6.09 -20.64 11.12
CA LYS A 101 -4.63 -20.38 11.06
C LYS A 101 -4.36 -18.88 11.15
N PRO A 102 -3.31 -18.47 11.88
CA PRO A 102 -2.89 -17.07 11.87
C PRO A 102 -2.62 -16.56 10.46
N LEU A 103 -2.93 -15.29 10.20
CA LEU A 103 -2.50 -14.62 8.98
C LEU A 103 -0.97 -14.54 8.97
N GLY A 104 -0.35 -14.79 7.84
CA GLY A 104 1.10 -14.66 7.68
C GLY A 104 1.56 -13.20 7.70
N ARG A 105 2.74 -12.91 7.14
CA ARG A 105 3.22 -11.53 6.98
C ARG A 105 2.35 -10.78 5.99
N LEU A 106 1.45 -9.98 6.51
CA LEU A 106 0.55 -9.11 5.75
C LEU A 106 1.33 -8.09 4.92
N ASN A 107 0.81 -7.71 3.76
CA ASN A 107 1.50 -6.78 2.87
C ASN A 107 0.71 -5.50 2.61
N ASP A 108 -0.37 -5.54 1.85
CA ASP A 108 -1.13 -4.36 1.44
C ASP A 108 -2.63 -4.50 1.73
N LEU A 109 -3.37 -3.39 1.72
CA LEU A 109 -4.82 -3.39 1.92
C LEU A 109 -5.50 -2.22 1.18
N VAL A 110 -6.78 -2.42 0.85
CA VAL A 110 -7.68 -1.37 0.38
C VAL A 110 -9.07 -1.58 0.98
N ALA A 111 -9.68 -0.50 1.49
CA ALA A 111 -11.03 -0.52 2.03
C ALA A 111 -12.08 -0.34 0.92
N ASP A 112 -13.21 -1.02 1.06
CA ASP A 112 -14.41 -0.77 0.25
C ASP A 112 -15.39 0.20 0.95
N LYS A 113 -16.38 0.69 0.21
CA LYS A 113 -17.43 1.58 0.75
C LYS A 113 -18.41 0.88 1.68
N LYS A 114 -18.41 -0.46 1.74
CA LYS A 114 -19.32 -1.28 2.55
C LYS A 114 -18.74 -1.57 3.94
N GLY A 115 -17.49 -1.15 4.18
CA GLY A 115 -16.78 -1.33 5.44
C GLY A 115 -16.01 -2.64 5.53
N GLY A 116 -15.81 -3.32 4.40
CA GLY A 116 -14.90 -4.43 4.25
C GLY A 116 -13.50 -3.99 3.80
N VAL A 117 -12.58 -4.93 3.80
CA VAL A 117 -11.17 -4.68 3.47
C VAL A 117 -10.62 -5.82 2.62
N TYR A 118 -10.12 -5.50 1.44
CA TYR A 118 -9.30 -6.41 0.67
C TYR A 118 -7.85 -6.29 1.14
N PHE A 119 -7.15 -7.40 1.27
CA PHE A 119 -5.77 -7.41 1.75
C PHE A 119 -4.96 -8.55 1.15
N THR A 120 -3.65 -8.44 1.25
CA THR A 120 -2.71 -9.43 0.70
C THR A 120 -1.79 -10.00 1.78
N VAL A 121 -1.54 -11.30 1.68
CA VAL A 121 -0.59 -12.06 2.52
C VAL A 121 -0.05 -13.24 1.70
N GLY A 122 0.77 -12.94 0.70
CA GLY A 122 1.19 -13.94 -0.29
C GLY A 122 0.09 -14.36 -1.26
N GLY A 123 -1.17 -14.46 -0.83
CA GLY A 123 -2.42 -14.54 -1.57
C GLY A 123 -3.24 -13.25 -1.43
N ALA A 124 -4.48 -13.26 -1.92
CA ALA A 124 -5.40 -12.15 -1.80
C ALA A 124 -6.68 -12.59 -1.06
N TYR A 125 -7.18 -11.74 -0.17
CA TYR A 125 -8.27 -12.03 0.76
C TYR A 125 -9.20 -10.84 0.92
N TYR A 126 -10.39 -11.10 1.44
CA TYR A 126 -11.37 -10.10 1.82
C TYR A 126 -11.87 -10.37 3.24
N VAL A 127 -11.91 -9.36 4.09
CA VAL A 127 -12.61 -9.38 5.37
C VAL A 127 -13.81 -8.45 5.30
N ASN A 128 -15.01 -8.96 5.57
CA ASN A 128 -16.23 -8.16 5.59
C ASN A 128 -16.38 -7.38 6.91
N ALA A 129 -17.36 -6.48 6.99
CA ALA A 129 -17.63 -5.67 8.19
C ALA A 129 -17.95 -6.50 9.46
N ALA A 130 -18.36 -7.76 9.29
CA ALA A 130 -18.60 -8.70 10.41
C ALA A 130 -17.35 -9.49 10.83
N GLY A 131 -16.19 -9.26 10.18
CA GLY A 131 -14.93 -9.94 10.51
C GLY A 131 -14.75 -11.31 9.83
N ARG A 132 -15.65 -11.69 8.91
CA ARG A 132 -15.50 -12.95 8.17
C ARG A 132 -14.47 -12.76 7.05
N VAL A 133 -13.44 -13.60 7.05
CA VAL A 133 -12.40 -13.63 6.01
C VAL A 133 -12.75 -14.66 4.94
N THR A 134 -12.52 -14.30 3.68
CA THR A 134 -12.63 -15.18 2.51
C THR A 134 -11.41 -15.05 1.62
N SER A 135 -10.92 -16.16 1.04
CA SER A 135 -9.88 -16.15 0.02
C SER A 135 -10.46 -15.71 -1.33
N LEU A 136 -9.69 -14.97 -2.11
CA LEU A 136 -10.05 -14.54 -3.47
C LEU A 136 -9.60 -15.54 -4.54
N GLY A 137 -9.07 -16.68 -4.14
CA GLY A 137 -8.64 -17.78 -5.01
C GLY A 137 -7.19 -18.20 -4.77
N GLU A 138 -6.81 -19.25 -5.48
CA GLU A 138 -5.50 -19.89 -5.35
C GLU A 138 -4.52 -19.39 -6.43
N ASN A 139 -3.23 -19.71 -6.24
CA ASN A 139 -2.16 -19.40 -7.19
C ASN A 139 -2.06 -17.91 -7.54
N ILE A 140 -2.18 -17.05 -6.51
CA ILE A 140 -1.96 -15.62 -6.58
C ILE A 140 -0.68 -15.32 -5.79
N ARG A 141 0.28 -14.65 -6.44
CA ARG A 141 1.51 -14.15 -5.80
C ARG A 141 1.34 -12.66 -5.53
N ALA A 142 0.42 -12.37 -4.62
CA ALA A 142 -0.03 -11.02 -4.34
C ALA A 142 1.00 -10.22 -3.54
N ASN A 143 1.08 -8.93 -3.89
CA ASN A 143 1.73 -7.87 -3.12
C ASN A 143 0.75 -6.69 -3.00
N GLY A 144 0.66 -5.79 -3.97
CA GLY A 144 -0.27 -4.67 -3.97
C GLY A 144 -1.71 -5.06 -4.33
N ILE A 145 -2.66 -4.28 -3.83
CA ILE A 145 -4.10 -4.47 -4.07
C ILE A 145 -4.80 -3.11 -4.20
N MET A 146 -5.74 -2.97 -5.17
CA MET A 146 -6.43 -1.71 -5.46
C MET A 146 -7.81 -1.97 -6.05
N LEU A 147 -8.78 -1.13 -5.67
CA LEU A 147 -10.12 -1.11 -6.28
C LEU A 147 -10.22 -0.04 -7.39
N SER A 148 -11.00 -0.32 -8.43
CA SER A 148 -11.41 0.72 -9.38
C SER A 148 -12.21 1.84 -8.69
N PRO A 149 -12.36 3.05 -9.30
CA PRO A 149 -13.10 4.15 -8.69
C PRO A 149 -14.57 3.80 -8.37
N ASP A 150 -15.21 2.99 -9.18
CA ASP A 150 -16.58 2.52 -9.00
C ASP A 150 -16.70 1.25 -8.13
N GLU A 151 -15.55 0.70 -7.67
CA GLU A 151 -15.43 -0.53 -6.89
C GLU A 151 -15.99 -1.80 -7.55
N ARG A 152 -16.12 -1.80 -8.89
CA ARG A 152 -16.55 -2.97 -9.64
C ARG A 152 -15.42 -3.91 -10.02
N VAL A 153 -14.19 -3.41 -10.02
CA VAL A 153 -12.99 -4.18 -10.37
C VAL A 153 -11.98 -4.10 -9.24
N LEU A 154 -11.48 -5.26 -8.83
CA LEU A 154 -10.34 -5.37 -7.93
C LEU A 154 -9.09 -5.73 -8.75
N TYR A 155 -8.02 -4.97 -8.56
CA TYR A 155 -6.70 -5.23 -9.14
C TYR A 155 -5.78 -5.79 -8.08
N VAL A 156 -5.01 -6.82 -8.44
CA VAL A 156 -4.03 -7.47 -7.57
C VAL A 156 -2.74 -7.68 -8.35
N THR A 157 -1.60 -7.25 -7.83
CA THR A 157 -0.32 -7.58 -8.43
C THR A 157 -0.06 -9.08 -8.29
N ASN A 158 0.54 -9.70 -9.31
CA ASN A 158 0.82 -11.13 -9.37
C ASN A 158 2.20 -11.35 -10.01
N GLY A 159 3.26 -11.09 -9.23
CA GLY A 159 4.61 -11.05 -9.76
C GLY A 159 4.74 -9.99 -10.86
N GLY A 160 5.17 -10.36 -12.05
CA GLY A 160 5.32 -9.47 -13.22
C GLY A 160 4.02 -9.16 -13.96
N SER A 161 2.85 -9.46 -13.41
CA SER A 161 1.54 -9.19 -14.00
C SER A 161 0.57 -8.58 -13.00
N ILE A 162 -0.56 -8.12 -13.49
CA ILE A 162 -1.68 -7.59 -12.71
C ILE A 162 -2.91 -8.42 -13.05
N LEU A 163 -3.54 -8.98 -12.04
CA LEU A 163 -4.84 -9.63 -12.16
C LEU A 163 -5.96 -8.63 -11.95
N ALA A 164 -7.09 -8.82 -12.64
CA ALA A 164 -8.34 -8.14 -12.36
C ALA A 164 -9.44 -9.16 -12.04
N PHE A 165 -10.34 -8.76 -11.16
CA PHE A 165 -11.50 -9.52 -10.73
C PHE A 165 -12.73 -8.63 -10.75
N ASP A 166 -13.91 -9.19 -11.05
CA ASP A 166 -15.18 -8.49 -10.91
C ASP A 166 -15.66 -8.64 -9.45
N VAL A 167 -15.88 -7.49 -8.79
CA VAL A 167 -16.32 -7.42 -7.40
C VAL A 167 -17.81 -7.70 -7.28
N GLN A 168 -18.18 -8.60 -6.39
CA GLN A 168 -19.58 -8.97 -6.10
C GLN A 168 -20.17 -8.16 -4.94
N ALA A 169 -21.49 -8.21 -4.80
CA ALA A 169 -22.21 -7.45 -3.79
C ALA A 169 -21.69 -7.69 -2.37
N GLU A 170 -21.33 -8.93 -2.05
CA GLU A 170 -20.86 -9.33 -0.71
C GLU A 170 -19.33 -9.23 -0.52
N GLY A 171 -18.62 -8.58 -1.46
CA GLY A 171 -17.16 -8.44 -1.42
C GLY A 171 -16.39 -9.64 -1.98
N GLY A 172 -17.06 -10.74 -2.31
CA GLY A 172 -16.45 -11.82 -3.08
C GLY A 172 -16.08 -11.36 -4.49
N VAL A 173 -15.30 -12.17 -5.21
CA VAL A 173 -14.83 -11.83 -6.55
C VAL A 173 -15.09 -12.96 -7.54
N THR A 174 -15.27 -12.60 -8.82
CA THR A 174 -15.45 -13.54 -9.94
C THR A 174 -14.62 -13.09 -11.14
N ASN A 175 -14.68 -13.85 -12.23
CA ASN A 175 -14.09 -13.47 -13.52
C ASN A 175 -12.62 -13.03 -13.43
N ARG A 176 -11.80 -13.86 -12.74
CA ARG A 176 -10.34 -13.66 -12.69
C ARG A 176 -9.77 -13.63 -14.10
N ARG A 177 -8.99 -12.59 -14.41
CA ARG A 177 -8.32 -12.43 -15.70
C ARG A 177 -6.98 -11.73 -15.55
N ASN A 178 -6.08 -11.94 -16.51
CA ASN A 178 -4.91 -11.09 -16.62
C ASN A 178 -5.35 -9.72 -17.13
N PHE A 179 -5.03 -8.66 -16.37
CA PHE A 179 -5.35 -7.29 -16.73
C PHE A 179 -4.21 -6.65 -17.54
N ALA A 180 -2.97 -6.81 -17.06
CA ALA A 180 -1.79 -6.25 -17.70
C ALA A 180 -0.53 -7.04 -17.33
N THR A 181 0.50 -6.88 -18.16
CA THR A 181 1.87 -7.33 -17.86
C THR A 181 2.73 -6.09 -17.61
N LEU A 182 3.69 -6.20 -16.70
CA LEU A 182 4.65 -5.13 -16.40
C LEU A 182 5.68 -5.05 -17.53
N GLU A 183 5.42 -4.22 -18.53
CA GLU A 183 6.20 -4.11 -19.78
C GLU A 183 7.65 -3.65 -19.54
N ALA A 184 7.88 -2.79 -18.56
CA ALA A 184 9.22 -2.36 -18.17
C ALA A 184 9.92 -3.36 -17.21
N GLY A 185 9.33 -4.54 -16.98
CA GLY A 185 9.87 -5.59 -16.13
C GLY A 185 9.65 -5.35 -14.64
N GLY A 186 10.23 -6.22 -13.82
CA GLY A 186 10.11 -6.23 -12.37
C GLY A 186 8.85 -6.94 -11.85
N ASN A 187 8.69 -6.94 -10.55
CA ASN A 187 7.48 -7.40 -9.87
C ASN A 187 6.67 -6.19 -9.42
N GLY A 188 5.35 -6.28 -9.54
CA GLY A 188 4.44 -5.26 -9.07
C GLY A 188 4.37 -5.24 -7.54
N ASP A 189 4.37 -4.01 -6.97
CA ASP A 189 4.26 -3.76 -5.54
C ASP A 189 3.03 -2.84 -5.30
N GLY A 190 3.14 -1.72 -4.60
CA GLY A 190 2.02 -0.85 -4.31
C GLY A 190 1.35 -0.25 -5.55
N MET A 191 0.09 0.11 -5.41
CA MET A 191 -0.71 0.67 -6.51
C MET A 191 -1.47 1.93 -6.07
N ALA A 192 -1.71 2.82 -7.04
CA ALA A 192 -2.64 3.94 -6.93
C ALA A 192 -3.51 4.03 -8.18
N ILE A 193 -4.64 4.76 -8.10
CA ILE A 193 -5.54 4.94 -9.23
C ILE A 193 -5.93 6.41 -9.39
N ASP A 194 -6.04 6.88 -10.62
CA ASP A 194 -6.49 8.24 -10.88
C ASP A 194 -8.01 8.32 -11.18
N ALA A 195 -8.51 9.53 -11.29
CA ALA A 195 -9.94 9.79 -11.55
C ALA A 195 -10.41 9.25 -12.90
N ALA A 196 -9.52 9.05 -13.87
CA ALA A 196 -9.82 8.45 -15.17
C ALA A 196 -9.74 6.92 -15.14
N GLY A 197 -9.42 6.30 -13.99
CA GLY A 197 -9.27 4.87 -13.82
C GLY A 197 -7.96 4.31 -14.34
N ARG A 198 -6.92 5.15 -14.56
CA ARG A 198 -5.58 4.68 -14.89
C ARG A 198 -4.91 4.14 -13.64
N LEU A 199 -4.30 2.97 -13.77
CA LEU A 199 -3.61 2.29 -12.69
C LEU A 199 -2.11 2.62 -12.72
N TYR A 200 -1.59 3.01 -11.58
CA TYR A 200 -0.18 3.31 -11.33
C TYR A 200 0.40 2.22 -10.46
N VAL A 201 1.38 1.47 -10.95
CA VAL A 201 1.93 0.28 -10.29
C VAL A 201 3.41 0.46 -10.07
N THR A 202 3.87 0.40 -8.83
CA THR A 202 5.30 0.44 -8.52
C THR A 202 5.97 -0.87 -8.92
N SER A 203 7.19 -0.76 -9.40
CA SER A 203 8.08 -1.86 -9.76
C SER A 203 9.53 -1.40 -9.63
N GLN A 204 10.51 -2.30 -9.84
CA GLN A 204 11.92 -1.93 -9.71
C GLN A 204 12.33 -0.70 -10.54
N PRO A 205 11.94 -0.56 -11.82
CA PRO A 205 12.37 0.60 -12.62
C PRO A 205 11.60 1.90 -12.31
N GLY A 206 10.53 1.85 -11.50
CA GLY A 206 9.71 3.02 -11.20
C GLY A 206 8.22 2.72 -11.15
N VAL A 207 7.38 3.65 -11.60
CA VAL A 207 5.91 3.49 -11.63
C VAL A 207 5.44 3.27 -13.06
N GLN A 208 4.90 2.10 -13.34
CA GLN A 208 4.30 1.76 -14.63
C GLN A 208 2.84 2.17 -14.64
N VAL A 209 2.40 2.80 -15.72
CA VAL A 209 1.05 3.35 -15.85
C VAL A 209 0.28 2.58 -16.92
N PHE A 210 -0.94 2.18 -16.57
CA PHE A 210 -1.86 1.47 -17.47
C PHE A 210 -3.18 2.21 -17.57
N ASP A 211 -3.81 2.19 -18.73
CA ASP A 211 -5.18 2.68 -18.87
C ASP A 211 -6.19 1.71 -18.23
N ARG A 212 -7.47 2.12 -18.22
CA ARG A 212 -8.56 1.32 -17.65
C ARG A 212 -8.81 -0.02 -18.36
N LEU A 213 -8.20 -0.24 -19.51
CA LEU A 213 -8.30 -1.48 -20.30
C LEU A 213 -7.03 -2.34 -20.17
N GLY A 214 -6.05 -1.91 -19.38
CA GLY A 214 -4.79 -2.63 -19.17
C GLY A 214 -3.72 -2.33 -20.22
N LYS A 215 -3.95 -1.35 -21.12
CA LYS A 215 -2.92 -0.93 -22.08
C LYS A 215 -1.83 -0.15 -21.35
N TYR A 216 -0.58 -0.56 -21.56
CA TYR A 216 0.59 0.15 -21.04
C TYR A 216 0.70 1.56 -21.67
N LEU A 217 0.85 2.57 -20.83
CA LEU A 217 0.97 3.96 -21.23
C LEU A 217 2.41 4.51 -21.10
N GLY A 218 3.20 3.91 -20.22
CA GLY A 218 4.58 4.32 -20.02
C GLY A 218 5.09 4.11 -18.60
N LEU A 219 6.34 4.51 -18.38
CA LEU A 219 7.05 4.43 -17.12
C LEU A 219 7.34 5.85 -16.60
N ILE A 220 7.05 6.08 -15.32
CA ILE A 220 7.57 7.18 -14.53
C ILE A 220 8.85 6.64 -13.85
N PRO A 221 10.04 6.94 -14.36
CA PRO A 221 11.26 6.41 -13.78
C PRO A 221 11.52 7.05 -12.42
N THR A 222 12.06 6.27 -11.49
CA THR A 222 12.46 6.74 -10.17
C THR A 222 13.97 6.54 -9.98
N PRO A 223 14.63 7.39 -9.17
CA PRO A 223 16.06 7.21 -8.88
C PRO A 223 16.37 5.90 -8.15
N ARG A 224 15.36 5.30 -7.51
CA ARG A 224 15.46 4.09 -6.70
C ARG A 224 14.27 3.17 -6.95
N ASN A 225 14.43 1.90 -6.66
CA ASN A 225 13.33 0.93 -6.75
C ASN A 225 12.12 1.43 -5.96
N ALA A 226 10.98 1.52 -6.64
CA ALA A 226 9.73 1.99 -6.06
C ALA A 226 8.94 0.84 -5.45
N ILE A 227 8.37 1.06 -4.24
CA ILE A 227 7.58 0.05 -3.53
C ILE A 227 6.14 0.50 -3.24
N SER A 228 5.89 1.79 -3.03
CA SER A 228 4.55 2.29 -2.73
C SER A 228 4.30 3.61 -3.46
N VAL A 229 3.03 3.89 -3.77
CA VAL A 229 2.62 5.07 -4.53
C VAL A 229 1.25 5.55 -4.08
N ALA A 230 1.05 6.87 -3.98
CA ALA A 230 -0.26 7.46 -3.68
C ALA A 230 -0.38 8.86 -4.27
N PHE A 231 -1.61 9.23 -4.64
CA PHE A 231 -1.96 10.61 -4.94
C PHE A 231 -2.28 11.39 -3.67
N ALA A 232 -1.71 12.58 -3.55
CA ALA A 232 -1.98 13.52 -2.45
C ALA A 232 -2.04 14.96 -2.98
N GLY A 233 -2.02 15.95 -2.08
CA GLY A 233 -2.36 17.31 -2.41
C GLY A 233 -3.89 17.52 -2.30
N ARG A 234 -4.34 18.74 -1.99
CA ARG A 234 -5.78 19.08 -1.91
C ARG A 234 -6.53 18.82 -3.21
N ASP A 235 -5.84 18.96 -4.32
CA ASP A 235 -6.36 18.68 -5.68
C ASP A 235 -6.05 17.26 -6.17
N LYS A 236 -5.37 16.43 -5.33
CA LYS A 236 -4.90 15.09 -5.70
C LYS A 236 -4.00 15.09 -6.96
N LYS A 237 -3.25 16.17 -7.22
CA LYS A 237 -2.34 16.28 -8.37
C LYS A 237 -0.86 16.14 -8.01
N THR A 238 -0.56 15.64 -6.82
CA THR A 238 0.81 15.26 -6.43
C THR A 238 0.88 13.77 -6.27
N LEU A 239 1.75 13.12 -7.06
CA LEU A 239 2.06 11.70 -6.91
C LEU A 239 3.26 11.56 -5.99
N TYR A 240 3.09 10.82 -4.90
CA TYR A 240 4.16 10.44 -3.98
C TYR A 240 4.58 9.01 -4.23
N ILE A 241 5.88 8.72 -4.15
CA ILE A 241 6.45 7.42 -4.46
C ILE A 241 7.48 7.09 -3.38
N VAL A 242 7.33 5.95 -2.72
CA VAL A 242 8.33 5.43 -1.77
C VAL A 242 9.39 4.66 -2.53
N GLY A 243 10.65 5.00 -2.26
CA GLY A 243 11.82 4.40 -2.90
C GLY A 243 12.80 3.79 -1.91
N SER A 244 13.55 2.79 -2.38
CA SER A 244 14.55 2.06 -1.58
C SER A 244 15.75 2.93 -1.24
N GLY A 245 16.30 2.74 -0.03
CA GLY A 245 17.51 3.38 0.46
C GLY A 245 17.38 4.88 0.69
N ALA A 246 18.45 5.47 1.20
CA ALA A 246 18.65 6.92 1.36
C ALA A 246 20.14 7.24 1.37
N LEU A 247 20.50 8.50 1.13
CA LEU A 247 21.88 8.97 1.22
C LEU A 247 22.09 9.77 2.51
N GLY A 248 23.19 9.50 3.21
CA GLY A 248 23.64 10.33 4.30
C GLY A 248 24.17 11.69 3.82
N ALA A 249 24.44 12.58 4.76
CA ALA A 249 25.03 13.89 4.47
C ALA A 249 26.40 13.81 3.79
N ASP A 250 27.11 12.69 3.97
CA ASP A 250 28.39 12.37 3.32
C ASP A 250 28.23 11.79 1.90
N GLY A 251 27.00 11.69 1.40
CA GLY A 251 26.66 11.15 0.08
C GLY A 251 26.74 9.62 -0.02
N LYS A 252 26.95 8.92 1.11
CA LYS A 252 26.94 7.44 1.13
C LYS A 252 25.56 6.89 1.46
N GLU A 253 25.30 5.67 0.98
CA GLU A 253 24.08 4.95 1.31
C GLU A 253 24.00 4.66 2.80
N PHE A 254 22.79 4.85 3.39
CA PHE A 254 22.51 4.30 4.70
C PHE A 254 22.54 2.78 4.65
N ILE A 255 23.35 2.19 5.52
CA ILE A 255 23.42 0.74 5.68
C ILE A 255 22.18 0.28 6.44
N THR A 256 21.40 -0.60 5.83
CA THR A 256 20.30 -1.29 6.50
C THR A 256 20.87 -2.39 7.38
N PRO A 257 20.47 -2.51 8.66
CA PRO A 257 20.89 -3.61 9.51
C PRO A 257 20.65 -4.98 8.87
N GLU A 258 21.51 -5.93 9.18
CA GLU A 258 21.34 -7.30 8.67
C GLU A 258 19.98 -7.88 9.07
N GLY A 259 19.33 -8.57 8.14
CA GLY A 259 17.99 -9.15 8.34
C GLY A 259 16.81 -8.21 8.09
N VAL A 260 17.01 -6.90 8.04
CA VAL A 260 15.94 -5.95 7.70
C VAL A 260 15.58 -6.07 6.21
N ARG A 261 14.31 -6.38 5.92
CA ARG A 261 13.83 -6.59 4.54
C ARG A 261 13.41 -5.29 3.85
N ASN A 262 12.75 -4.39 4.59
CA ASN A 262 12.29 -3.13 4.04
C ASN A 262 13.34 -2.05 4.28
N ASN A 263 14.10 -1.73 3.25
CA ASN A 263 15.09 -0.66 3.23
C ASN A 263 14.60 0.59 2.51
N ALA A 264 13.30 0.73 2.26
CA ALA A 264 12.74 1.92 1.64
C ALA A 264 12.80 3.09 2.64
N LYS A 265 13.52 4.13 2.28
CA LYS A 265 13.89 5.25 3.16
C LYS A 265 13.75 6.61 2.49
N THR A 266 13.16 6.66 1.30
CA THR A 266 12.94 7.90 0.55
C THR A 266 11.49 8.02 0.13
N ILE A 267 10.99 9.25 0.07
CA ILE A 267 9.69 9.57 -0.55
C ILE A 267 9.97 10.67 -1.58
N TYR A 268 9.67 10.35 -2.83
CA TYR A 268 9.69 11.31 -3.93
C TYR A 268 8.30 11.88 -4.17
N LYS A 269 8.24 13.07 -4.74
CA LYS A 269 6.99 13.66 -5.22
C LYS A 269 7.15 14.25 -6.63
N LEU A 270 6.04 14.28 -7.35
CA LEU A 270 5.97 14.71 -8.74
C LEU A 270 4.59 15.32 -8.98
N SER A 271 4.56 16.50 -9.64
CA SER A 271 3.31 17.13 -10.06
C SER A 271 2.72 16.39 -11.24
N MET A 272 1.41 16.12 -11.20
CA MET A 272 0.68 15.38 -12.22
C MET A 272 -0.29 16.28 -12.96
N LEU A 273 -0.47 16.04 -14.26
CA LEU A 273 -1.51 16.69 -15.06
C LEU A 273 -2.90 16.15 -14.73
N THR A 274 -2.97 14.89 -14.34
CA THR A 274 -4.21 14.22 -13.90
C THR A 274 -4.36 14.30 -12.39
N GLU A 275 -5.58 14.17 -11.92
CA GLU A 275 -5.87 14.05 -10.49
C GLU A 275 -6.08 12.58 -10.09
N GLY A 276 -5.62 12.21 -8.91
CA GLY A 276 -5.93 10.94 -8.27
C GLY A 276 -7.40 10.84 -7.93
N PHE A 277 -7.88 9.61 -7.75
CA PHE A 277 -9.27 9.40 -7.36
C PHE A 277 -9.55 9.94 -5.95
N LYS A 278 -10.50 10.89 -5.83
CA LYS A 278 -10.83 11.56 -4.56
C LYS A 278 -11.68 10.72 -3.61
N GLY A 279 -12.35 9.71 -4.10
CA GLY A 279 -13.21 8.85 -3.28
C GLY A 279 -12.46 7.84 -2.40
N ARG A 280 -11.14 7.85 -2.44
CA ARG A 280 -10.27 6.95 -1.67
C ARG A 280 -8.91 7.59 -1.41
N ALA A 281 -8.33 7.31 -0.24
CA ALA A 281 -7.07 7.92 0.17
C ALA A 281 -5.85 7.39 -0.59
N LYS A 282 -5.93 6.20 -1.19
CA LYS A 282 -4.82 5.53 -1.88
C LYS A 282 -4.88 5.71 -3.40
#